data_139c04b5ee1e6bc8402ad2e6367240ac
#
_entry.id   139c04b5ee1e6bc8402ad2e6367240ac
#
_cell.length_a   1.000
_cell.length_b   1.000
_cell.length_c   1.000
_cell.angle_alpha   90.00
_cell.angle_beta   90.00
_cell.angle_gamma   90.00
#
_symmetry.space_group_name_H-M   'P 1'
#
loop_
_entity.id
_entity.type
_entity.pdbx_description
1 polymer ?
#
loop_
_entity_poly.entity_id
_entity_poly.type
_entity_poly.pdbx_seq_one_letter_code
_entity_poly.pdbx_strand_id
1 'polypeptide(L)'
;RFNSAGGNGENLIFIKEDEKSLSFGDNRIAEAIEKYHAKLLILDPMSSYIGENCSMNNANETRAEFNHLIAVAKNTGCAIVIIAHMNKMRDTNPLYRTNGSIDIAGAARSILAITRTPNKEAPAERYMVQVKSNLAPTGSAILFEVAEKGVDFISEMEMTAEEAFQSLAPKMGRPNDKEIKAKEFLLEMLKDGEMLSSDCEERLEAAGFKKSNNKKAKKKAGVISRKRGFLWYWSLPMGDIPRE
;
A
#
# COMPACT_ATOMS: atom_id res chain seq x y z
N ARG A 1 -13.22 -25.59 7.12
CA ARG A 1 -12.61 -24.44 7.83
C ARG A 1 -13.61 -23.77 8.78
N PHE A 2 -14.83 -23.41 8.32
CA PHE A 2 -15.84 -22.76 9.17
C PHE A 2 -16.17 -23.58 10.43
N ASN A 3 -16.48 -24.86 10.24
CA ASN A 3 -16.73 -25.77 11.36
C ASN A 3 -15.49 -26.00 12.24
N SER A 4 -14.28 -26.04 11.64
CA SER A 4 -13.03 -26.20 12.36
C SER A 4 -12.71 -24.99 13.26
N ALA A 5 -13.20 -23.81 12.88
CA ALA A 5 -13.11 -22.57 13.66
C ALA A 5 -14.22 -22.45 14.72
N GLY A 6 -15.03 -23.50 14.96
CA GLY A 6 -16.13 -23.48 15.93
C GLY A 6 -17.42 -22.81 15.43
N GLY A 7 -17.51 -22.54 14.12
CA GLY A 7 -18.71 -21.92 13.53
C GLY A 7 -19.89 -22.87 13.50
N ASN A 8 -21.14 -22.34 13.71
CA ASN A 8 -22.38 -23.07 13.49
C ASN A 8 -22.89 -22.84 12.06
N GLY A 9 -22.88 -23.90 11.23
CA GLY A 9 -23.28 -23.87 9.83
C GLY A 9 -24.78 -23.65 9.59
N GLU A 10 -25.63 -23.77 10.61
CA GLU A 10 -27.09 -23.59 10.45
C GLU A 10 -27.45 -22.16 10.01
N ASN A 11 -26.69 -21.18 10.40
CA ASN A 11 -26.88 -19.76 10.06
C ASN A 11 -26.01 -19.29 8.88
N LEU A 12 -25.31 -20.22 8.20
CA LEU A 12 -24.47 -19.90 7.04
C LEU A 12 -25.20 -20.26 5.75
N ILE A 13 -25.56 -19.24 4.98
CA ILE A 13 -26.29 -19.38 3.73
C ILE A 13 -25.37 -18.98 2.58
N PHE A 14 -25.38 -19.77 1.50
CA PHE A 14 -24.70 -19.44 0.27
C PHE A 14 -25.73 -19.07 -0.81
N ILE A 15 -25.53 -17.93 -1.46
CA ILE A 15 -26.31 -17.56 -2.64
C ILE A 15 -25.76 -18.38 -3.81
N LYS A 16 -26.61 -19.17 -4.47
CA LYS A 16 -26.20 -20.00 -5.61
C LYS A 16 -26.08 -19.20 -6.89
N GLU A 17 -25.07 -19.52 -7.68
CA GLU A 17 -24.79 -18.92 -8.99
C GLU A 17 -25.02 -19.97 -10.11
N ASP A 18 -26.22 -20.53 -10.17
CA ASP A 18 -26.49 -21.70 -11.02
C ASP A 18 -26.41 -21.37 -12.53
N GLU A 19 -26.99 -20.23 -12.98
CA GLU A 19 -27.06 -19.87 -14.40
C GLU A 19 -26.40 -18.51 -14.73
N LYS A 20 -26.25 -17.64 -13.75
CA LYS A 20 -25.72 -16.31 -13.93
C LYS A 20 -24.87 -15.92 -12.73
N SER A 21 -23.65 -15.44 -13.01
CA SER A 21 -22.77 -14.86 -12.00
C SER A 21 -23.45 -13.75 -11.23
N LEU A 22 -23.19 -13.68 -9.93
CA LEU A 22 -23.75 -12.66 -9.06
C LEU A 22 -22.97 -11.34 -9.25
N SER A 23 -23.67 -10.21 -9.38
CA SER A 23 -23.07 -8.89 -9.38
C SER A 23 -23.57 -8.05 -8.20
N PHE A 24 -22.90 -6.95 -7.89
CA PHE A 24 -23.31 -6.04 -6.83
C PHE A 24 -24.72 -5.46 -7.03
N GLY A 25 -25.15 -5.30 -8.29
CA GLY A 25 -26.49 -4.83 -8.65
C GLY A 25 -27.57 -5.93 -8.72
N ASP A 26 -27.25 -7.16 -8.36
CA ASP A 26 -28.17 -8.29 -8.49
C ASP A 26 -29.20 -8.32 -7.35
N ASN A 27 -30.48 -8.37 -7.72
CA ASN A 27 -31.58 -8.41 -6.75
C ASN A 27 -31.59 -9.65 -5.87
N ARG A 28 -30.98 -10.77 -6.30
CA ARG A 28 -30.85 -11.99 -5.49
C ARG A 28 -30.14 -11.73 -4.16
N ILE A 29 -29.31 -10.69 -4.08
CA ILE A 29 -28.67 -10.28 -2.83
C ILE A 29 -29.71 -9.78 -1.83
N ALA A 30 -30.55 -8.84 -2.24
CA ALA A 30 -31.61 -8.30 -1.39
C ALA A 30 -32.62 -9.39 -1.00
N GLU A 31 -33.06 -10.19 -1.97
CA GLU A 31 -34.00 -11.30 -1.76
C GLU A 31 -33.46 -12.33 -0.74
N ALA A 32 -32.18 -12.68 -0.83
CA ALA A 32 -31.57 -13.61 0.12
C ALA A 32 -31.48 -13.01 1.53
N ILE A 33 -31.09 -11.73 1.64
CA ILE A 33 -31.02 -11.04 2.93
C ILE A 33 -32.42 -11.02 3.61
N GLU A 34 -33.43 -10.65 2.87
CA GLU A 34 -34.82 -10.60 3.37
C GLU A 34 -35.35 -11.98 3.75
N LYS A 35 -35.20 -12.96 2.86
CA LYS A 35 -35.68 -14.33 3.06
C LYS A 35 -35.10 -14.99 4.30
N TYR A 36 -33.81 -14.81 4.54
CA TYR A 36 -33.11 -15.46 5.64
C TYR A 36 -32.86 -14.53 6.84
N HIS A 37 -33.40 -13.30 6.80
CA HIS A 37 -33.16 -12.27 7.81
C HIS A 37 -31.68 -12.08 8.15
N ALA A 38 -30.82 -12.13 7.11
CA ALA A 38 -29.38 -12.08 7.27
C ALA A 38 -28.95 -10.75 7.89
N LYS A 39 -28.04 -10.81 8.86
CA LYS A 39 -27.45 -9.63 9.52
C LYS A 39 -26.08 -9.27 9.00
N LEU A 40 -25.45 -10.21 8.30
CA LEU A 40 -24.14 -10.04 7.69
C LEU A 40 -24.14 -10.68 6.30
N LEU A 41 -23.71 -9.93 5.30
CA LEU A 41 -23.37 -10.42 3.97
C LEU A 41 -21.85 -10.29 3.77
N ILE A 42 -21.23 -11.36 3.27
CA ILE A 42 -19.80 -11.35 2.92
C ILE A 42 -19.67 -11.62 1.42
N LEU A 43 -18.97 -10.72 0.71
CA LEU A 43 -18.67 -10.84 -0.72
C LEU A 43 -17.17 -11.03 -0.90
N ASP A 44 -16.72 -12.21 -1.33
CA ASP A 44 -15.31 -12.62 -1.43
C ASP A 44 -15.05 -13.40 -2.74
N PRO A 45 -14.17 -12.90 -3.59
CA PRO A 45 -13.54 -11.58 -3.58
C PRO A 45 -14.39 -10.52 -4.31
N MET A 46 -14.12 -9.25 -4.03
CA MET A 46 -14.79 -8.10 -4.67
C MET A 46 -14.81 -8.19 -6.20
N SER A 47 -13.71 -8.63 -6.81
CA SER A 47 -13.57 -8.73 -8.26
C SER A 47 -14.54 -9.68 -8.93
N SER A 48 -15.09 -10.64 -8.21
CA SER A 48 -16.06 -11.62 -8.74
C SER A 48 -17.48 -11.05 -8.89
N TYR A 49 -17.77 -9.93 -8.23
CA TYR A 49 -19.12 -9.35 -8.19
C TYR A 49 -19.23 -8.06 -8.99
N ILE A 50 -18.19 -7.66 -9.70
CA ILE A 50 -18.23 -6.51 -10.60
C ILE A 50 -18.85 -6.97 -11.91
N GLY A 51 -19.91 -6.29 -12.33
CA GLY A 51 -20.63 -6.67 -13.55
C GLY A 51 -19.74 -6.67 -14.79
N GLU A 52 -20.01 -7.56 -15.73
CA GLU A 52 -19.21 -7.73 -16.97
C GLU A 52 -19.02 -6.42 -17.77
N ASN A 53 -19.98 -5.51 -17.66
CA ASN A 53 -19.97 -4.20 -18.31
C ASN A 53 -19.40 -3.08 -17.44
N CYS A 54 -18.92 -3.36 -16.24
CA CYS A 54 -18.37 -2.38 -15.31
C CYS A 54 -16.85 -2.38 -15.35
N SER A 55 -16.25 -1.29 -15.75
CA SER A 55 -14.80 -1.11 -15.63
C SER A 55 -14.44 -0.63 -14.22
N MET A 56 -13.62 -1.41 -13.51
CA MET A 56 -13.10 -1.02 -12.18
C MET A 56 -12.33 0.31 -12.18
N ASN A 57 -11.87 0.74 -13.35
CA ASN A 57 -11.17 2.02 -13.52
C ASN A 57 -12.13 3.17 -13.85
N ASN A 58 -13.41 2.88 -14.12
CA ASN A 58 -14.44 3.89 -14.36
C ASN A 58 -15.17 4.19 -13.04
N ALA A 59 -14.89 5.36 -12.48
CA ALA A 59 -15.43 5.81 -11.20
C ALA A 59 -16.98 5.83 -11.19
N ASN A 60 -17.61 6.27 -12.25
CA ASN A 60 -19.08 6.40 -12.31
C ASN A 60 -19.80 5.05 -12.34
N GLU A 61 -19.27 4.09 -13.11
CA GLU A 61 -19.84 2.74 -13.20
C GLU A 61 -19.68 2.01 -11.88
N THR A 62 -18.47 2.03 -11.32
CA THR A 62 -18.19 1.45 -10.00
C THR A 62 -19.08 2.04 -8.91
N ARG A 63 -19.30 3.35 -8.94
CA ARG A 63 -20.16 4.03 -7.96
C ARG A 63 -21.61 3.60 -8.05
N ALA A 64 -22.13 3.38 -9.26
CA ALA A 64 -23.51 2.92 -9.46
C ALA A 64 -23.76 1.54 -8.83
N GLU A 65 -22.82 0.59 -9.03
CA GLU A 65 -22.87 -0.75 -8.44
C GLU A 65 -22.84 -0.69 -6.90
N PHE A 66 -21.95 0.12 -6.33
CA PHE A 66 -21.88 0.28 -4.87
C PHE A 66 -23.12 0.98 -4.28
N ASN A 67 -23.74 1.90 -4.99
CA ASN A 67 -24.97 2.56 -4.54
C ASN A 67 -26.11 1.56 -4.35
N HIS A 68 -26.19 0.52 -5.19
CA HIS A 68 -27.17 -0.55 -5.01
C HIS A 68 -26.95 -1.29 -3.68
N LEU A 69 -25.73 -1.74 -3.40
CA LEU A 69 -25.38 -2.40 -2.13
C LEU A 69 -25.63 -1.50 -0.91
N ILE A 70 -25.31 -0.20 -1.02
CA ILE A 70 -25.57 0.78 0.04
C ILE A 70 -27.08 0.87 0.32
N ALA A 71 -27.91 0.90 -0.73
CA ALA A 71 -29.36 0.91 -0.60
C ALA A 71 -29.87 -0.38 0.07
N VAL A 72 -29.37 -1.54 -0.36
CA VAL A 72 -29.70 -2.84 0.25
C VAL A 72 -29.34 -2.84 1.74
N ALA A 73 -28.11 -2.46 2.10
CA ALA A 73 -27.68 -2.40 3.50
C ALA A 73 -28.55 -1.47 4.33
N LYS A 74 -28.90 -0.29 3.80
CA LYS A 74 -29.77 0.70 4.48
C LYS A 74 -31.18 0.18 4.70
N ASN A 75 -31.77 -0.45 3.69
CA ASN A 75 -33.17 -0.90 3.72
C ASN A 75 -33.36 -2.16 4.59
N THR A 76 -32.39 -3.06 4.59
CA THR A 76 -32.46 -4.33 5.31
C THR A 76 -31.84 -4.29 6.71
N GLY A 77 -31.00 -3.30 6.99
CA GLY A 77 -30.17 -3.26 8.21
C GLY A 77 -29.06 -4.33 8.22
N CYS A 78 -28.77 -4.95 7.09
CA CYS A 78 -27.71 -5.95 6.95
C CYS A 78 -26.34 -5.28 6.83
N ALA A 79 -25.35 -5.72 7.61
CA ALA A 79 -23.97 -5.30 7.43
C ALA A 79 -23.38 -6.00 6.20
N ILE A 80 -22.68 -5.24 5.34
CA ILE A 80 -22.04 -5.80 4.14
C ILE A 80 -20.52 -5.67 4.28
N VAL A 81 -19.83 -6.80 4.21
CA VAL A 81 -18.36 -6.89 4.19
C VAL A 81 -17.92 -7.33 2.80
N ILE A 82 -17.03 -6.56 2.19
CA ILE A 82 -16.46 -6.85 0.87
C ILE A 82 -14.97 -7.09 1.03
N ILE A 83 -14.52 -8.26 0.59
CA ILE A 83 -13.10 -8.64 0.65
C ILE A 83 -12.43 -8.28 -0.66
N ALA A 84 -11.41 -7.43 -0.60
CA ALA A 84 -10.65 -6.99 -1.74
C ALA A 84 -9.18 -7.31 -1.59
N HIS A 85 -8.52 -7.65 -2.70
CA HIS A 85 -7.07 -7.84 -2.72
C HIS A 85 -6.36 -6.51 -2.98
N MET A 86 -5.24 -6.32 -2.28
CA MET A 86 -4.40 -5.14 -2.47
C MET A 86 -3.49 -5.32 -3.69
N ASN A 87 -3.26 -4.24 -4.43
CA ASN A 87 -2.28 -4.22 -5.50
C ASN A 87 -0.84 -4.28 -4.94
N LYS A 88 0.12 -4.63 -5.80
CA LYS A 88 1.54 -4.76 -5.42
C LYS A 88 2.28 -3.40 -5.33
N MET A 89 1.62 -2.29 -5.60
CA MET A 89 2.21 -0.95 -5.53
C MET A 89 2.51 -0.58 -4.08
N ARG A 90 3.80 -0.42 -3.74
CA ARG A 90 4.25 -0.22 -2.36
C ARG A 90 4.33 1.26 -1.95
N ASP A 91 4.42 2.16 -2.93
CA ASP A 91 4.70 3.58 -2.70
C ASP A 91 3.42 4.44 -2.64
N THR A 92 2.24 3.81 -2.59
CA THR A 92 0.96 4.50 -2.49
C THR A 92 0.37 4.39 -1.10
N ASN A 93 -0.39 5.43 -0.70
CA ASN A 93 -1.15 5.43 0.55
C ASN A 93 -1.98 4.14 0.66
N PRO A 94 -2.00 3.46 1.83
CA PRO A 94 -2.77 2.24 2.07
C PRO A 94 -4.22 2.30 1.61
N LEU A 95 -4.86 3.48 1.72
CA LEU A 95 -6.23 3.72 1.28
C LEU A 95 -6.46 3.45 -0.22
N TYR A 96 -5.44 3.68 -1.07
CA TYR A 96 -5.52 3.54 -2.52
C TYR A 96 -4.88 2.27 -3.07
N ARG A 97 -4.53 1.33 -2.19
CA ARG A 97 -3.90 0.06 -2.57
C ARG A 97 -4.88 -1.03 -2.94
N THR A 98 -6.18 -0.81 -2.80
CA THR A 98 -7.18 -1.71 -3.34
C THR A 98 -7.18 -1.66 -4.86
N ASN A 99 -7.30 -2.82 -5.52
CA ASN A 99 -7.52 -2.87 -6.97
C ASN A 99 -8.88 -2.22 -7.28
N GLY A 100 -8.87 -1.08 -7.96
CA GLY A 100 -10.07 -0.36 -8.34
C GLY A 100 -9.95 1.16 -8.20
N SER A 101 -11.05 1.85 -8.49
CA SER A 101 -11.09 3.30 -8.42
C SER A 101 -11.06 3.82 -6.96
N ILE A 102 -10.64 5.07 -6.79
CA ILE A 102 -10.70 5.80 -5.51
C ILE A 102 -12.12 5.82 -4.94
N ASP A 103 -13.14 5.71 -5.79
CA ASP A 103 -14.54 5.71 -5.38
C ASP A 103 -14.96 4.49 -4.54
N ILE A 104 -14.28 3.35 -4.70
CA ILE A 104 -14.49 2.18 -3.84
C ILE A 104 -14.16 2.53 -2.39
N ALA A 105 -13.00 3.14 -2.19
CA ALA A 105 -12.63 3.62 -0.86
C ALA A 105 -13.58 4.74 -0.38
N GLY A 106 -14.10 5.55 -1.30
CA GLY A 106 -15.11 6.58 -1.01
C GLY A 106 -16.43 6.02 -0.51
N ALA A 107 -16.90 4.92 -1.10
CA ALA A 107 -18.17 4.27 -0.77
C ALA A 107 -18.16 3.57 0.60
N ALA A 108 -17.04 2.98 0.99
CA ALA A 108 -16.91 2.24 2.24
C ALA A 108 -16.98 3.16 3.48
N ARG A 109 -17.73 2.75 4.51
CA ARG A 109 -17.81 3.43 5.81
C ARG A 109 -16.60 3.15 6.68
N SER A 110 -16.08 1.93 6.62
CA SER A 110 -14.87 1.50 7.30
C SER A 110 -14.03 0.66 6.35
N ILE A 111 -12.71 0.82 6.39
CA ILE A 111 -11.77 0.01 5.63
C ILE A 111 -10.76 -0.55 6.62
N LEU A 112 -10.72 -1.88 6.69
CA LEU A 112 -9.73 -2.63 7.45
C LEU A 112 -8.73 -3.24 6.49
N ALA A 113 -7.46 -3.13 6.81
CA ALA A 113 -6.40 -3.77 6.04
C ALA A 113 -5.72 -4.85 6.87
N ILE A 114 -5.49 -6.00 6.24
CA ILE A 114 -4.74 -7.10 6.84
C ILE A 114 -3.39 -7.19 6.15
N THR A 115 -2.33 -7.20 6.94
CA THR A 115 -0.97 -7.28 6.44
C THR A 115 -0.12 -8.23 7.29
N ARG A 116 1.01 -8.71 6.73
CA ARG A 116 1.96 -9.53 7.48
C ARG A 116 2.70 -8.69 8.51
N THR A 117 3.17 -9.30 9.59
CA THR A 117 4.14 -8.67 10.46
C THR A 117 5.55 -8.74 9.86
N PRO A 118 6.49 -7.89 10.29
CA PRO A 118 7.90 -8.00 9.90
C PRO A 118 8.61 -9.17 10.60
N ASN A 119 7.96 -9.83 11.55
CA ASN A 119 8.50 -10.94 12.33
C ASN A 119 8.65 -12.18 11.43
N LYS A 120 9.89 -12.54 11.12
CA LYS A 120 10.20 -13.71 10.27
C LYS A 120 10.11 -15.03 11.03
N GLU A 121 10.17 -14.99 12.35
CA GLU A 121 10.08 -16.18 13.20
C GLU A 121 8.64 -16.60 13.42
N ALA A 122 7.69 -15.69 13.22
CA ALA A 122 6.25 -15.95 13.28
C ALA A 122 5.54 -15.59 11.96
N PRO A 123 5.75 -16.38 10.89
CA PRO A 123 5.24 -16.05 9.54
C PRO A 123 3.70 -16.10 9.43
N ALA A 124 3.02 -16.70 10.41
CA ALA A 124 1.56 -16.77 10.47
C ALA A 124 0.92 -15.50 11.07
N GLU A 125 1.69 -14.65 11.75
CA GLU A 125 1.19 -13.42 12.36
C GLU A 125 0.75 -12.38 11.32
N ARG A 126 -0.30 -11.65 11.68
CA ARG A 126 -0.89 -10.57 10.87
C ARG A 126 -1.26 -9.39 11.73
N TYR A 127 -1.15 -8.19 11.15
CA TYR A 127 -1.82 -7.00 11.66
C TYR A 127 -3.15 -6.81 10.94
N MET A 128 -4.19 -6.46 11.68
CA MET A 128 -5.40 -5.84 11.16
C MET A 128 -5.43 -4.40 11.63
N VAL A 129 -5.43 -3.46 10.69
CA VAL A 129 -5.40 -2.02 10.97
C VAL A 129 -6.55 -1.32 10.27
N GLN A 130 -7.12 -0.32 10.91
CA GLN A 130 -8.17 0.49 10.32
C GLN A 130 -7.54 1.61 9.48
N VAL A 131 -7.79 1.56 8.15
CA VAL A 131 -7.28 2.54 7.17
C VAL A 131 -8.23 3.73 7.04
N LYS A 132 -9.53 3.46 7.21
CA LYS A 132 -10.59 4.49 7.13
C LYS A 132 -11.69 4.19 8.14
N SER A 133 -12.17 5.23 8.77
CA SER A 133 -13.40 5.23 9.56
C SER A 133 -14.16 6.54 9.34
N ASN A 134 -15.46 6.43 9.01
CA ASN A 134 -16.33 7.60 8.84
C ASN A 134 -17.18 7.91 10.10
N LEU A 135 -17.20 6.98 11.06
CA LEU A 135 -18.16 7.02 12.17
C LEU A 135 -17.49 7.29 13.52
N ALA A 136 -16.18 7.01 13.64
CA ALA A 136 -15.43 7.17 14.87
C ALA A 136 -13.95 7.41 14.54
N PRO A 137 -13.12 7.83 15.49
CA PRO A 137 -11.66 7.77 15.37
C PRO A 137 -11.23 6.34 15.01
N THR A 138 -10.08 6.20 14.35
CA THR A 138 -9.50 4.88 14.06
C THR A 138 -9.21 4.15 15.35
N GLY A 139 -9.57 2.86 15.38
CA GLY A 139 -9.29 1.98 16.52
C GLY A 139 -7.85 1.48 16.55
N SER A 140 -7.51 0.79 17.64
CA SER A 140 -6.23 0.10 17.81
C SER A 140 -6.01 -0.95 16.72
N ALA A 141 -4.76 -1.21 16.39
CA ALA A 141 -4.39 -2.33 15.54
C ALA A 141 -4.53 -3.65 16.32
N ILE A 142 -4.93 -4.70 15.62
CA ILE A 142 -5.04 -6.05 16.19
C ILE A 142 -3.93 -6.92 15.61
N LEU A 143 -3.13 -7.51 16.50
CA LEU A 143 -2.20 -8.58 16.17
C LEU A 143 -2.90 -9.92 16.36
N PHE A 144 -2.87 -10.76 15.35
CA PHE A 144 -3.44 -12.09 15.37
C PHE A 144 -2.60 -13.08 14.56
N GLU A 145 -2.79 -14.35 14.81
CA GLU A 145 -2.17 -15.45 14.07
C GLU A 145 -3.20 -16.24 13.28
N VAL A 146 -2.82 -16.66 12.07
CA VAL A 146 -3.61 -17.59 11.27
C VAL A 146 -3.20 -19.02 11.61
N ALA A 147 -3.96 -19.64 12.49
CA ALA A 147 -3.74 -21.00 12.97
C ALA A 147 -4.45 -22.05 12.12
N GLU A 148 -4.18 -23.31 12.36
CA GLU A 148 -4.81 -24.43 11.65
C GLU A 148 -6.35 -24.44 11.80
N LYS A 149 -6.84 -24.14 13.00
CA LYS A 149 -8.27 -24.17 13.33
C LYS A 149 -9.00 -22.83 13.16
N GLY A 150 -8.30 -21.77 12.81
CA GLY A 150 -8.91 -20.45 12.66
C GLY A 150 -7.95 -19.29 12.84
N VAL A 151 -8.36 -18.30 13.59
CA VAL A 151 -7.60 -17.09 13.88
C VAL A 151 -7.48 -16.95 15.40
N ASP A 152 -6.28 -16.84 15.90
CA ASP A 152 -5.99 -16.64 17.31
C ASP A 152 -5.60 -15.17 17.55
N PHE A 153 -6.39 -14.49 18.39
CA PHE A 153 -6.09 -13.14 18.83
C PHE A 153 -4.86 -13.14 19.74
N ILE A 154 -3.93 -12.22 19.49
CA ILE A 154 -2.71 -12.09 20.30
C ILE A 154 -2.78 -10.85 21.19
N SER A 155 -2.94 -9.66 20.59
CA SER A 155 -2.97 -8.41 21.34
C SER A 155 -3.57 -7.26 20.52
N GLU A 156 -3.94 -6.21 21.23
CA GLU A 156 -4.17 -4.88 20.66
C GLU A 156 -2.92 -4.02 20.83
N MET A 157 -2.72 -3.08 19.89
CA MET A 157 -1.61 -2.15 19.95
C MET A 157 -1.94 -0.82 19.28
N GLU A 158 -1.33 0.24 19.79
CA GLU A 158 -1.37 1.55 19.16
C GLU A 158 -0.45 1.52 17.92
N MET A 159 -1.06 1.46 16.74
CA MET A 159 -0.34 1.43 15.47
C MET A 159 -1.23 2.00 14.36
N THR A 160 -0.67 2.86 13.55
CA THR A 160 -1.34 3.39 12.35
C THR A 160 -1.22 2.43 11.17
N ALA A 161 -2.10 2.61 10.17
CA ALA A 161 -2.00 1.83 8.93
C ALA A 161 -0.67 2.07 8.21
N GLU A 162 -0.18 3.32 8.19
CA GLU A 162 1.09 3.68 7.60
C GLU A 162 2.25 2.93 8.25
N GLU A 163 2.30 2.86 9.57
CA GLU A 163 3.34 2.13 10.32
C GLU A 163 3.30 0.63 10.03
N ALA A 164 2.10 0.02 10.02
CA ALA A 164 1.92 -1.39 9.70
C ALA A 164 2.46 -1.73 8.30
N PHE A 165 2.22 -0.87 7.30
CA PHE A 165 2.69 -1.08 5.94
C PHE A 165 4.16 -0.72 5.73
N GLN A 166 4.69 0.28 6.43
CA GLN A 166 6.12 0.65 6.38
C GLN A 166 6.98 -0.45 6.99
N SER A 167 6.49 -1.14 8.00
CA SER A 167 7.21 -2.27 8.62
C SER A 167 7.50 -3.40 7.64
N LEU A 168 6.69 -3.52 6.57
CA LEU A 168 6.86 -4.49 5.48
C LEU A 168 7.69 -3.96 4.31
N ALA A 169 7.92 -2.65 4.26
CA ALA A 169 8.79 -2.12 3.22
C ALA A 169 10.16 -2.82 3.37
N PRO A 170 10.74 -3.37 2.31
CA PRO A 170 12.11 -3.81 2.40
C PRO A 170 12.88 -2.59 2.92
N LYS A 171 13.56 -2.74 4.06
CA LYS A 171 14.53 -1.72 4.51
C LYS A 171 15.30 -1.36 3.26
N MET A 172 15.19 -0.08 2.83
CA MET A 172 15.86 0.40 1.61
C MET A 172 17.22 -0.24 1.61
N GLY A 173 17.51 -1.06 0.58
CA GLY A 173 18.62 -1.98 0.61
C GLY A 173 19.85 -1.24 1.10
N ARG A 174 20.66 -1.91 1.93
CA ARG A 174 21.88 -1.39 2.58
C ARG A 174 22.45 -0.27 1.72
N PRO A 175 22.64 0.93 2.28
CA PRO A 175 23.07 2.09 1.48
C PRO A 175 24.18 1.57 0.57
N ASN A 176 24.06 1.79 -0.73
CA ASN A 176 25.02 1.22 -1.67
C ASN A 176 26.38 1.78 -1.26
N ASP A 177 27.19 0.99 -0.52
CA ASP A 177 28.47 1.41 0.05
C ASP A 177 29.35 2.10 -1.00
N LYS A 178 29.18 1.66 -2.27
CA LYS A 178 29.84 2.29 -3.42
C LYS A 178 29.31 3.68 -3.74
N GLU A 179 28.03 3.95 -3.51
CA GLU A 179 27.43 5.26 -3.74
C GLU A 179 27.79 6.25 -2.63
N ILE A 180 27.87 5.76 -1.39
CA ILE A 180 28.35 6.57 -0.23
C ILE A 180 29.82 6.93 -0.44
N LYS A 181 30.66 5.94 -0.74
CA LYS A 181 32.09 6.17 -1.01
C LYS A 181 32.33 7.09 -2.21
N ALA A 182 31.51 6.96 -3.27
CA ALA A 182 31.59 7.88 -4.41
C ALA A 182 31.18 9.31 -4.04
N LYS A 183 30.19 9.49 -3.15
CA LYS A 183 29.81 10.80 -2.61
C LYS A 183 30.93 11.40 -1.78
N GLU A 184 31.51 10.64 -0.85
CA GLU A 184 32.62 11.09 0.01
C GLU A 184 33.84 11.47 -0.84
N PHE A 185 34.16 10.67 -1.86
CA PHE A 185 35.23 10.93 -2.79
C PHE A 185 35.02 12.23 -3.60
N LEU A 186 33.78 12.50 -4.03
CA LEU A 186 33.38 13.75 -4.70
C LEU A 186 33.50 14.95 -3.76
N LEU A 187 33.06 14.83 -2.52
CA LEU A 187 33.17 15.91 -1.53
C LEU A 187 34.62 16.26 -1.25
N GLU A 188 35.48 15.25 -1.07
CA GLU A 188 36.92 15.46 -0.84
C GLU A 188 37.60 16.08 -2.06
N MET A 189 37.26 15.63 -3.27
CA MET A 189 37.85 16.14 -4.51
C MET A 189 37.49 17.59 -4.82
N LEU A 190 36.28 18.02 -4.41
CA LEU A 190 35.75 19.37 -4.69
C LEU A 190 35.86 20.33 -3.48
N LYS A 191 36.47 19.90 -2.36
CA LYS A 191 36.56 20.73 -1.15
C LYS A 191 37.38 22.03 -1.35
N ASP A 192 38.41 21.97 -2.21
CA ASP A 192 39.31 23.07 -2.44
C ASP A 192 38.87 23.96 -3.62
N GLY A 193 37.74 23.69 -4.23
CA GLY A 193 37.19 24.51 -5.31
C GLY A 193 36.55 23.74 -6.45
N GLU A 194 36.39 24.46 -7.58
CA GLU A 194 35.81 23.86 -8.77
C GLU A 194 36.82 23.06 -9.59
N MET A 195 36.34 21.99 -10.24
CA MET A 195 37.15 21.14 -11.11
C MET A 195 36.43 20.88 -12.43
N LEU A 196 37.15 20.61 -13.50
CA LEU A 196 36.59 20.19 -14.79
C LEU A 196 35.76 18.92 -14.62
N SER A 197 34.58 18.87 -15.22
CA SER A 197 33.70 17.72 -15.10
C SER A 197 34.29 16.44 -15.71
N SER A 198 35.08 16.56 -16.79
CA SER A 198 35.85 15.45 -17.39
C SER A 198 36.81 14.82 -16.41
N ASP A 199 37.58 15.67 -15.71
CA ASP A 199 38.60 15.23 -14.77
C ASP A 199 37.97 14.58 -13.53
N CYS A 200 36.82 15.12 -13.09
CA CYS A 200 36.06 14.52 -12.01
C CYS A 200 35.56 13.13 -12.40
N GLU A 201 35.01 12.96 -13.61
CA GLU A 201 34.50 11.67 -14.10
C GLU A 201 35.64 10.66 -14.26
N GLU A 202 36.77 11.07 -14.81
CA GLU A 202 37.95 10.22 -14.97
C GLU A 202 38.51 9.73 -13.64
N ARG A 203 38.63 10.62 -12.64
CA ARG A 203 39.10 10.25 -11.30
C ARG A 203 38.12 9.31 -10.59
N LEU A 204 36.82 9.51 -10.76
CA LEU A 204 35.79 8.59 -10.22
C LEU A 204 35.89 7.21 -10.88
N GLU A 205 36.07 7.14 -12.18
CA GLU A 205 36.25 5.88 -12.92
C GLU A 205 37.56 5.18 -12.50
N ALA A 206 38.65 5.92 -12.38
CA ALA A 206 39.93 5.38 -11.88
C ALA A 206 39.84 4.84 -10.45
N ALA A 207 39.01 5.46 -9.60
CA ALA A 207 38.69 4.96 -8.26
C ALA A 207 37.73 3.77 -8.25
N GLY A 208 37.28 3.26 -9.43
CA GLY A 208 36.44 2.08 -9.58
C GLY A 208 34.96 2.32 -9.42
N PHE A 209 34.49 3.57 -9.48
CA PHE A 209 33.07 3.89 -9.42
C PHE A 209 32.43 3.86 -10.82
N LYS A 210 31.26 3.18 -10.93
CA LYS A 210 30.49 3.12 -12.19
C LYS A 210 29.75 4.43 -12.45
N LYS A 211 29.57 4.82 -13.72
CA LYS A 211 28.84 6.04 -14.14
C LYS A 211 27.46 6.19 -13.49
N SER A 212 26.74 5.10 -13.29
CA SER A 212 25.44 5.12 -12.60
C SER A 212 25.53 5.55 -11.13
N ASN A 213 26.59 5.15 -10.43
CA ASN A 213 26.85 5.55 -9.04
C ASN A 213 27.29 7.02 -8.97
N ASN A 214 28.11 7.46 -9.93
CA ASN A 214 28.62 8.83 -10.03
C ASN A 214 27.48 9.84 -10.19
N LYS A 215 26.49 9.54 -11.05
CA LYS A 215 25.30 10.41 -11.23
C LYS A 215 24.49 10.58 -9.95
N LYS A 216 24.32 9.50 -9.19
CA LYS A 216 23.58 9.52 -7.91
C LYS A 216 24.39 10.21 -6.81
N ALA A 217 25.68 9.91 -6.73
CA ALA A 217 26.60 10.54 -5.79
C ALA A 217 26.68 12.05 -5.99
N LYS A 218 26.79 12.50 -7.23
CA LYS A 218 26.75 13.92 -7.62
C LYS A 218 25.49 14.62 -7.12
N LYS A 219 24.31 14.03 -7.35
CA LYS A 219 23.03 14.57 -6.85
C LYS A 219 22.99 14.65 -5.32
N LYS A 220 23.45 13.59 -4.63
CA LYS A 220 23.46 13.53 -3.17
C LYS A 220 24.53 14.41 -2.51
N ALA A 221 25.61 14.71 -3.21
CA ALA A 221 26.63 15.64 -2.76
C ALA A 221 26.26 17.13 -2.99
N GLY A 222 25.13 17.39 -3.68
CA GLY A 222 24.72 18.75 -3.99
C GLY A 222 25.63 19.45 -5.02
N VAL A 223 26.38 18.69 -5.82
CA VAL A 223 27.35 19.26 -6.77
C VAL A 223 26.63 20.11 -7.82
N ILE A 224 27.08 21.34 -7.97
CA ILE A 224 26.61 22.31 -8.96
C ILE A 224 27.46 22.18 -10.23
N SER A 225 26.82 22.15 -11.39
CA SER A 225 27.49 22.19 -12.69
C SER A 225 27.36 23.55 -13.32
N ARG A 226 28.49 24.14 -13.69
CA ARG A 226 28.57 25.46 -14.38
C ARG A 226 29.29 25.32 -15.69
N LYS A 227 28.78 25.96 -16.76
CA LYS A 227 29.42 26.01 -18.05
C LYS A 227 30.25 27.28 -18.19
N ARG A 228 31.53 27.16 -18.60
CA ARG A 228 32.41 28.28 -18.97
C ARG A 228 32.97 28.01 -20.35
N GLY A 229 32.58 28.80 -21.33
CA GLY A 229 32.90 28.55 -22.72
C GLY A 229 32.35 27.20 -23.20
N PHE A 230 33.23 26.32 -23.66
CA PHE A 230 32.88 24.97 -24.10
C PHE A 230 33.05 23.90 -23.03
N LEU A 231 33.50 24.25 -21.81
CA LEU A 231 33.83 23.34 -20.75
C LEU A 231 32.84 23.42 -19.59
N TRP A 232 32.62 22.28 -18.93
CA TRP A 232 31.78 22.15 -17.73
C TRP A 232 32.67 21.98 -16.50
N TYR A 233 32.29 22.67 -15.43
CA TYR A 233 32.94 22.60 -14.12
C TYR A 233 31.96 22.13 -13.07
N TRP A 234 32.44 21.35 -12.11
CA TRP A 234 31.72 20.94 -10.93
C TRP A 234 32.29 21.64 -9.70
N SER A 235 31.36 22.10 -8.83
CA SER A 235 31.71 22.70 -7.55
C SER A 235 30.70 22.27 -6.49
N LEU A 236 31.09 22.37 -5.22
CA LEU A 236 30.18 22.30 -4.10
C LEU A 236 29.41 23.63 -3.95
N PRO A 237 28.18 23.65 -3.39
CA PRO A 237 27.55 24.89 -2.99
C PRO A 237 28.45 25.60 -1.96
N MET A 238 28.69 26.90 -2.12
CA MET A 238 29.33 27.69 -1.09
C MET A 238 28.41 27.64 0.14
N GLY A 239 28.86 27.03 1.23
CA GLY A 239 28.25 27.19 2.53
C GLY A 239 28.27 28.67 2.90
N ASP A 240 27.17 29.18 3.46
CA ASP A 240 27.17 30.50 4.08
C ASP A 240 28.27 30.54 5.14
N ILE A 241 29.38 31.19 4.81
CA ILE A 241 30.38 31.56 5.80
C ILE A 241 29.74 32.73 6.57
N PRO A 242 29.49 32.62 7.89
CA PRO A 242 29.06 33.76 8.67
C PRO A 242 30.13 34.86 8.47
N ARG A 243 29.72 35.99 7.94
CA ARG A 243 30.58 37.19 7.94
C ARG A 243 30.70 37.61 9.39
N GLU A 244 31.91 37.50 9.94
CA GLU A 244 32.28 38.20 11.13
C GLU A 244 32.19 39.73 10.97
#